data_8fba84094743abb7bc816b81e0ca121a
#
_entry.id   8fba84094743abb7bc816b81e0ca121a
#
_cell.length_a   1.000
_cell.length_b   1.000
_cell.length_c   1.000
_cell.angle_alpha   90.00
_cell.angle_beta   90.00
_cell.angle_gamma   90.00
#
_symmetry.space_group_name_H-M   'P 1'
#
loop_
_entity.id
_entity.type
_entity.pdbx_description
1 polymer ?
#
loop_
_entity_poly.entity_id
_entity_poly.type
_entity_poly.pdbx_seq_one_letter_code
_entity_poly.pdbx_strand_id
1 'polypeptide(L)'
;MTVQPPSDLDYSDTKLLVEELRTHRHVWMGRSRRVLEGLRAADQPFRIHLVSPATRDKNFYILLTEGLSLHAMPAPPELAGKGLERIELMLLLPPTLPLENVRESWYVKLVTKLARQVMQQEDFLCWGSRFENGEPFVPDSRLCGGVLLNCGILPSAASICNVRPGLCVRYYQIMLLTQQELDYQAACGTDALLE
;
A
#
# COMPACT_ATOMS: atom_id res chain seq x y z
N MET A 1 28.92 10.24 0.34
CA MET A 1 27.93 11.13 0.94
C MET A 1 26.64 10.34 1.06
N THR A 2 26.34 9.84 2.24
CA THR A 2 25.05 9.19 2.54
C THR A 2 24.01 10.29 2.68
N VAL A 3 23.19 10.46 1.65
CA VAL A 3 22.02 11.33 1.75
C VAL A 3 21.07 10.64 2.72
N GLN A 4 20.97 11.19 3.91
CA GLN A 4 20.01 10.78 4.92
C GLN A 4 18.61 11.12 4.36
N PRO A 5 17.66 10.18 4.29
CA PRO A 5 16.33 10.50 3.84
C PRO A 5 15.71 11.53 4.79
N PRO A 6 14.94 12.49 4.30
CA PRO A 6 14.18 13.39 5.15
C PRO A 6 13.05 12.58 5.81
N SER A 7 13.35 11.81 6.83
CA SER A 7 12.32 11.28 7.72
C SER A 7 12.18 12.26 8.87
N ASP A 8 10.97 12.62 9.19
CA ASP A 8 10.59 13.35 10.41
C ASP A 8 10.78 12.50 11.68
N LEU A 9 11.28 11.26 11.50
CA LEU A 9 11.60 10.31 12.56
C LEU A 9 13.09 10.39 12.90
N ASP A 10 13.41 10.34 14.18
CA ASP A 10 14.78 10.12 14.61
C ASP A 10 15.26 8.69 14.29
N TYR A 11 16.55 8.44 14.50
CA TYR A 11 17.16 7.13 14.22
C TYR A 11 16.52 6.00 15.05
N SER A 12 16.17 6.27 16.32
CA SER A 12 15.57 5.28 17.22
C SER A 12 14.18 4.90 16.78
N ASP A 13 13.35 5.89 16.47
CA ASP A 13 12.00 5.70 15.96
C ASP A 13 12.00 4.99 14.60
N THR A 14 12.93 5.34 13.72
CA THR A 14 13.09 4.67 12.41
C THR A 14 13.42 3.19 12.58
N LYS A 15 14.36 2.86 13.48
CA LYS A 15 14.73 1.47 13.75
C LYS A 15 13.55 0.69 14.34
N LEU A 16 12.88 1.26 15.34
CA LEU A 16 11.71 0.64 15.96
C LEU A 16 10.60 0.41 14.93
N LEU A 17 10.31 1.40 14.11
CA LEU A 17 9.31 1.31 13.04
C LEU A 17 9.61 0.12 12.11
N VAL A 18 10.84 0.00 11.61
CA VAL A 18 11.23 -1.08 10.69
C VAL A 18 11.09 -2.46 11.34
N GLU A 19 11.47 -2.60 12.63
CA GLU A 19 11.35 -3.86 13.37
C GLU A 19 9.88 -4.24 13.59
N GLU A 20 9.03 -3.29 13.98
CA GLU A 20 7.60 -3.52 14.21
C GLU A 20 6.85 -3.84 12.89
N LEU A 21 7.15 -3.14 11.80
CA LEU A 21 6.58 -3.45 10.49
C LEU A 21 6.94 -4.87 10.04
N ARG A 22 8.18 -5.30 10.26
CA ARG A 22 8.62 -6.66 9.92
C ARG A 22 7.85 -7.70 10.73
N THR A 23 7.69 -7.47 12.03
CA THR A 23 6.94 -8.35 12.95
C THR A 23 5.47 -8.39 12.56
N HIS A 24 4.85 -7.25 12.35
CA HIS A 24 3.45 -7.11 11.96
C HIS A 24 3.16 -7.85 10.65
N ARG A 25 3.99 -7.62 9.62
CA ARG A 25 3.87 -8.34 8.34
C ARG A 25 3.95 -9.85 8.53
N HIS A 26 4.93 -10.31 9.32
CA HIS A 26 5.12 -11.73 9.55
C HIS A 26 3.92 -12.39 10.25
N VAL A 27 3.35 -11.71 11.24
CA VAL A 27 2.21 -12.22 12.02
C VAL A 27 0.94 -12.26 11.17
N TRP A 28 0.63 -11.20 10.44
CA TRP A 28 -0.68 -11.03 9.80
C TRP A 28 -0.73 -11.45 8.33
N MET A 29 0.35 -11.20 7.59
CA MET A 29 0.39 -11.41 6.14
C MET A 29 1.23 -12.61 5.74
N GLY A 30 2.22 -12.99 6.55
CA GLY A 30 3.08 -14.14 6.33
C GLY A 30 4.49 -13.80 5.87
N ARG A 31 5.26 -14.85 5.55
CA ARG A 31 6.64 -14.70 5.10
C ARG A 31 6.70 -14.34 3.62
N SER A 32 7.58 -13.39 3.30
CA SER A 32 7.85 -13.05 1.91
C SER A 32 8.56 -14.19 1.20
N ARG A 33 7.99 -14.62 0.08
CA ARG A 33 8.65 -15.54 -0.85
C ARG A 33 9.76 -14.83 -1.63
N ARG A 34 9.53 -13.57 -1.98
CA ARG A 34 10.45 -12.74 -2.76
C ARG A 34 10.36 -11.31 -2.28
N VAL A 35 11.48 -10.61 -2.31
CA VAL A 35 11.58 -9.18 -2.04
C VAL A 35 12.13 -8.50 -3.28
N LEU A 36 11.44 -7.50 -3.79
CA LEU A 36 11.90 -6.65 -4.87
C LEU A 36 12.61 -5.45 -4.23
N GLU A 37 13.92 -5.49 -4.22
CA GLU A 37 14.78 -4.43 -3.70
C GLU A 37 15.21 -3.45 -4.80
N GLY A 38 15.72 -2.29 -4.40
CA GLY A 38 16.22 -1.27 -5.32
C GLY A 38 15.14 -0.58 -6.13
N LEU A 39 13.88 -0.64 -5.69
CA LEU A 39 12.81 0.18 -6.21
C LEU A 39 12.96 1.61 -5.67
N ARG A 40 12.57 2.59 -6.47
CA ARG A 40 12.62 4.00 -6.08
C ARG A 40 11.34 4.71 -6.49
N ALA A 41 10.88 5.58 -5.61
CA ALA A 41 9.79 6.49 -5.87
C ALA A 41 10.17 7.87 -5.33
N ALA A 42 10.02 8.94 -6.10
CA ALA A 42 10.47 10.28 -5.75
C ALA A 42 11.92 10.30 -5.20
N ASP A 43 12.82 9.53 -5.85
CA ASP A 43 14.22 9.34 -5.44
C ASP A 43 14.45 8.70 -4.07
N GLN A 44 13.40 8.24 -3.40
CA GLN A 44 13.48 7.50 -2.15
C GLN A 44 13.41 5.99 -2.40
N PRO A 45 14.22 5.19 -1.67
CA PRO A 45 14.19 3.73 -1.81
C PRO A 45 12.99 3.14 -1.07
N PHE A 46 12.39 2.11 -1.65
CA PHE A 46 11.39 1.26 -1.00
C PHE A 46 11.51 -0.17 -1.51
N ARG A 47 10.79 -1.08 -0.88
CA ARG A 47 10.74 -2.50 -1.25
C ARG A 47 9.31 -2.93 -1.49
N ILE A 48 9.16 -4.00 -2.28
CA ILE A 48 7.90 -4.72 -2.39
C ILE A 48 8.14 -6.17 -1.98
N HIS A 49 7.38 -6.62 -1.00
CA HIS A 49 7.33 -8.00 -0.56
C HIS A 49 6.25 -8.74 -1.32
N LEU A 50 6.61 -9.87 -1.92
CA LEU A 50 5.67 -10.82 -2.50
C LEU A 50 5.47 -11.96 -1.52
N VAL A 51 4.29 -12.05 -0.93
CA VAL A 51 3.87 -13.12 -0.02
C VAL A 51 3.05 -14.14 -0.81
N SER A 52 3.37 -15.42 -0.65
CA SER A 52 2.66 -16.51 -1.34
C SER A 52 1.31 -16.82 -0.70
N PRO A 53 0.38 -17.41 -1.45
CA PRO A 53 -0.79 -18.05 -0.88
C PRO A 53 -0.42 -18.99 0.27
N ALA A 54 -1.08 -18.85 1.41
CA ALA A 54 -0.72 -19.58 2.62
C ALA A 54 -1.65 -20.75 2.92
N THR A 55 -2.94 -20.60 2.64
CA THR A 55 -3.98 -21.58 2.90
C THR A 55 -5.02 -21.55 1.79
N ARG A 56 -5.98 -22.50 1.82
CA ARG A 56 -7.09 -22.54 0.86
C ARG A 56 -7.94 -21.26 0.90
N ASP A 57 -8.11 -20.67 2.09
CA ASP A 57 -8.90 -19.45 2.29
C ASP A 57 -8.07 -18.18 1.97
N LYS A 58 -6.74 -18.27 2.05
CA LYS A 58 -5.79 -17.22 1.63
C LYS A 58 -5.11 -17.61 0.33
N ASN A 59 -5.90 -17.96 -0.69
CA ASN A 59 -5.41 -18.39 -1.99
C ASN A 59 -5.18 -17.19 -2.93
N PHE A 60 -4.30 -16.29 -2.54
CA PHE A 60 -3.88 -15.12 -3.30
C PHE A 60 -2.45 -14.72 -2.93
N TYR A 61 -1.76 -14.07 -3.85
CA TYR A 61 -0.51 -13.38 -3.53
C TYR A 61 -0.80 -12.02 -2.90
N ILE A 62 0.06 -11.59 -1.99
CA ILE A 62 0.04 -10.22 -1.46
C ILE A 62 1.31 -9.53 -1.95
N LEU A 63 1.17 -8.44 -2.71
CA LEU A 63 2.22 -7.45 -2.86
C LEU A 63 2.06 -6.45 -1.73
N LEU A 64 3.13 -6.22 -0.98
CA LEU A 64 3.14 -5.32 0.15
C LEU A 64 4.35 -4.40 0.05
N THR A 65 4.14 -3.10 0.17
CA THR A 65 5.26 -2.14 0.25
C THR A 65 5.92 -2.17 1.62
N GLU A 66 7.18 -1.76 1.67
CA GLU A 66 7.94 -1.49 2.88
C GLU A 66 8.85 -0.28 2.62
N GLY A 67 8.68 0.75 3.42
CA GLY A 67 9.46 1.98 3.34
C GLY A 67 8.67 3.24 3.03
N LEU A 68 7.41 3.14 2.59
CA LEU A 68 6.55 4.31 2.38
C LEU A 68 6.28 5.03 3.70
N SER A 69 6.01 4.27 4.74
CA SER A 69 5.71 4.74 6.09
C SER A 69 6.87 5.46 6.81
N LEU A 70 8.08 5.43 6.23
CA LEU A 70 9.19 6.29 6.68
C LEU A 70 8.92 7.78 6.41
N HIS A 71 7.98 8.08 5.52
CA HIS A 71 7.58 9.42 5.10
C HIS A 71 6.17 9.70 5.61
N ALA A 72 6.01 10.74 6.45
CA ALA A 72 4.68 11.19 6.85
C ALA A 72 4.07 12.01 5.72
N MET A 73 2.82 11.70 5.36
CA MET A 73 2.05 12.52 4.43
C MET A 73 1.51 13.76 5.14
N PRO A 74 1.31 14.88 4.43
CA PRO A 74 0.71 16.09 4.98
C PRO A 74 -0.79 15.86 5.24
N ALA A 75 -1.15 15.52 6.49
CA ALA A 75 -2.55 15.31 6.85
C ALA A 75 -3.32 16.63 6.87
N PRO A 76 -4.56 16.68 6.36
CA PRO A 76 -5.45 17.80 6.56
C PRO A 76 -5.64 18.11 8.06
N PRO A 77 -5.85 19.38 8.44
CA PRO A 77 -5.93 19.77 9.85
C PRO A 77 -6.92 18.95 10.68
N GLU A 78 -8.06 18.57 10.09
CA GLU A 78 -9.11 17.77 10.71
C GLU A 78 -8.73 16.30 10.93
N LEU A 79 -7.70 15.82 10.25
CA LEU A 79 -7.17 14.44 10.32
C LEU A 79 -5.80 14.36 10.99
N ALA A 80 -5.16 15.49 11.24
CA ALA A 80 -3.84 15.54 11.87
C ALA A 80 -3.85 14.88 13.26
N GLY A 81 -2.82 14.10 13.55
CA GLY A 81 -2.68 13.40 14.82
C GLY A 81 -3.61 12.19 15.02
N LYS A 82 -4.39 11.80 14.00
CA LYS A 82 -5.23 10.60 14.04
C LYS A 82 -4.49 9.32 13.60
N GLY A 83 -3.19 9.40 13.38
CA GLY A 83 -2.36 8.27 12.97
C GLY A 83 -2.70 7.79 11.56
N LEU A 84 -2.94 8.73 10.65
CA LEU A 84 -3.24 8.47 9.25
C LEU A 84 -2.10 8.91 8.31
N GLU A 85 -1.07 9.54 8.87
CA GLU A 85 0.02 10.18 8.14
C GLU A 85 1.00 9.17 7.51
N ARG A 86 1.02 7.93 8.01
CA ARG A 86 1.96 6.89 7.56
C ARG A 86 1.23 5.67 7.09
N ILE A 87 1.53 5.28 5.84
CA ILE A 87 0.86 4.14 5.22
C ILE A 87 1.85 3.19 4.56
N GLU A 88 1.43 1.94 4.43
CA GLU A 88 1.95 0.97 3.47
C GLU A 88 0.80 0.49 2.58
N LEU A 89 1.13 0.12 1.35
CA LEU A 89 0.17 -0.30 0.35
C LEU A 89 0.20 -1.82 0.15
N MET A 90 -0.97 -2.39 -0.04
CA MET A 90 -1.14 -3.82 -0.26
C MET A 90 -1.99 -4.04 -1.51
N LEU A 91 -1.55 -4.94 -2.40
CA LEU A 91 -2.33 -5.39 -3.56
C LEU A 91 -2.47 -6.90 -3.52
N LEU A 92 -3.71 -7.38 -3.60
CA LEU A 92 -4.03 -8.80 -3.68
C LEU A 92 -4.06 -9.23 -5.14
N LEU A 93 -3.38 -10.33 -5.44
CA LEU A 93 -3.25 -10.86 -6.80
C LEU A 93 -3.71 -12.31 -6.87
N PRO A 94 -4.34 -12.73 -7.98
CA PRO A 94 -4.76 -14.12 -8.18
C PRO A 94 -3.58 -15.09 -8.06
N PRO A 95 -3.79 -16.32 -7.55
CA PRO A 95 -2.73 -17.31 -7.40
C PRO A 95 -2.23 -17.84 -8.77
N THR A 96 -3.01 -17.63 -9.82
CA THR A 96 -2.71 -18.03 -11.21
C THR A 96 -1.86 -17.02 -11.97
N LEU A 97 -1.57 -15.85 -11.34
CA LEU A 97 -0.80 -14.79 -12.00
C LEU A 97 0.64 -15.27 -12.24
N PRO A 98 1.15 -15.18 -13.50
CA PRO A 98 2.54 -15.50 -13.78
C PRO A 98 3.48 -14.54 -13.04
N LEU A 99 4.50 -15.11 -12.37
CA LEU A 99 5.47 -14.35 -11.58
C LEU A 99 6.83 -14.21 -12.30
N GLU A 100 6.91 -14.56 -13.57
CA GLU A 100 8.05 -14.25 -14.42
C GLU A 100 8.09 -12.73 -14.65
N ASN A 101 9.28 -12.17 -14.60
CA ASN A 101 9.49 -10.72 -14.80
C ASN A 101 8.62 -9.81 -13.91
N VAL A 102 8.39 -10.23 -12.67
CA VAL A 102 7.54 -9.51 -11.68
C VAL A 102 7.87 -8.01 -11.63
N ARG A 103 9.15 -7.64 -11.71
CA ARG A 103 9.60 -6.24 -11.63
C ARG A 103 9.01 -5.36 -12.73
N GLU A 104 8.82 -5.90 -13.93
CA GLU A 104 8.30 -5.18 -15.11
C GLU A 104 6.77 -5.28 -15.24
N SER A 105 6.13 -5.99 -14.31
CA SER A 105 4.69 -6.20 -14.34
C SER A 105 3.90 -4.90 -14.11
N TRP A 106 2.69 -4.85 -14.67
CA TRP A 106 1.78 -3.73 -14.50
C TRP A 106 1.46 -3.46 -13.02
N TYR A 107 1.32 -4.49 -12.21
CA TYR A 107 0.99 -4.37 -10.80
C TYR A 107 2.14 -3.78 -9.96
N VAL A 108 3.40 -4.07 -10.29
CA VAL A 108 4.55 -3.41 -9.66
C VAL A 108 4.65 -1.96 -10.11
N LYS A 109 4.39 -1.66 -11.38
CA LYS A 109 4.34 -0.30 -11.91
C LYS A 109 3.24 0.52 -11.24
N LEU A 110 2.05 -0.05 -11.06
CA LEU A 110 0.94 0.58 -10.33
C LEU A 110 1.33 0.91 -8.89
N VAL A 111 1.81 -0.07 -8.14
CA VAL A 111 2.24 0.14 -6.74
C VAL A 111 3.36 1.19 -6.67
N THR A 112 4.30 1.20 -7.63
CA THR A 112 5.36 2.22 -7.69
C THR A 112 4.81 3.61 -8.01
N LYS A 113 3.79 3.72 -8.86
CA LYS A 113 3.10 4.99 -9.16
C LYS A 113 2.46 5.58 -7.89
N LEU A 114 1.71 4.76 -7.15
CA LEU A 114 1.08 5.18 -5.90
C LEU A 114 2.11 5.46 -4.80
N ALA A 115 3.17 4.66 -4.71
CA ALA A 115 4.29 4.92 -3.80
C ALA A 115 4.92 6.30 -4.03
N ARG A 116 4.99 6.74 -5.30
CA ARG A 116 5.50 8.07 -5.63
C ARG A 116 4.62 9.17 -5.03
N GLN A 117 3.30 9.07 -5.13
CA GLN A 117 2.38 10.05 -4.55
C GLN A 117 2.59 10.18 -3.03
N VAL A 118 2.70 9.04 -2.32
CA VAL A 118 2.98 9.03 -0.88
C VAL A 118 4.31 9.72 -0.55
N MET A 119 5.37 9.40 -1.30
CA MET A 119 6.73 9.86 -1.00
C MET A 119 7.00 11.31 -1.44
N GLN A 120 6.25 11.84 -2.41
CA GLN A 120 6.34 13.24 -2.82
C GLN A 120 5.69 14.18 -1.79
N GLN A 121 4.89 13.64 -0.88
CA GLN A 121 4.18 14.40 0.15
C GLN A 121 3.28 15.52 -0.43
N GLU A 122 2.83 15.34 -1.67
CA GLU A 122 1.92 16.29 -2.33
C GLU A 122 0.47 15.95 -2.04
N ASP A 123 0.18 14.66 -1.83
CA ASP A 123 -1.15 14.13 -1.61
C ASP A 123 -1.28 13.46 -0.25
N PHE A 124 -2.49 13.47 0.28
CA PHE A 124 -2.85 12.70 1.46
C PHE A 124 -3.72 11.51 1.05
N LEU A 125 -3.15 10.31 1.13
CA LEU A 125 -3.82 9.07 0.77
C LEU A 125 -4.31 8.34 2.02
N CYS A 126 -5.59 8.03 2.07
CA CYS A 126 -6.22 7.31 3.16
C CYS A 126 -7.32 6.37 2.64
N TRP A 127 -8.08 5.77 3.55
CA TRP A 127 -9.28 5.01 3.19
C TRP A 127 -10.22 5.85 2.34
N GLY A 128 -10.71 5.29 1.26
CA GLY A 128 -11.59 5.96 0.29
C GLY A 128 -10.87 6.82 -0.75
N SER A 129 -9.55 7.01 -0.64
CA SER A 129 -8.79 7.70 -1.68
C SER A 129 -8.82 6.91 -2.98
N ARG A 130 -9.28 7.54 -4.05
CA ARG A 130 -9.35 6.95 -5.38
C ARG A 130 -8.18 7.39 -6.25
N PHE A 131 -7.88 6.59 -7.25
CA PHE A 131 -6.92 6.92 -8.29
C PHE A 131 -7.41 6.40 -9.66
N GLU A 132 -6.99 7.06 -10.70
CA GLU A 132 -7.31 6.70 -12.08
C GLU A 132 -6.03 6.45 -12.88
N ASN A 133 -6.08 5.46 -13.76
CA ASN A 133 -4.97 5.18 -14.67
C ASN A 133 -5.19 5.82 -16.05
N GLY A 134 -6.44 6.15 -16.37
CA GLY A 134 -6.84 6.72 -17.68
C GLY A 134 -7.06 5.66 -18.77
N GLU A 135 -6.49 4.48 -18.61
CA GLU A 135 -6.62 3.33 -19.51
C GLU A 135 -6.58 2.01 -18.74
N PRO A 136 -7.05 0.90 -19.30
CA PRO A 136 -6.94 -0.41 -18.67
C PRO A 136 -5.50 -0.77 -18.31
N PHE A 137 -5.30 -1.43 -17.16
CA PHE A 137 -3.96 -1.88 -16.72
C PHE A 137 -3.35 -2.94 -17.64
N VAL A 138 -4.20 -3.71 -18.32
CA VAL A 138 -3.82 -4.67 -19.37
C VAL A 138 -4.89 -4.67 -20.46
N PRO A 139 -4.56 -5.00 -21.72
CA PRO A 139 -5.44 -4.84 -22.88
C PRO A 139 -6.82 -5.51 -22.75
N ASP A 140 -6.89 -6.68 -22.11
CA ASP A 140 -8.12 -7.46 -21.97
C ASP A 140 -8.86 -7.20 -20.65
N SER A 141 -8.46 -6.19 -19.89
CA SER A 141 -9.08 -5.83 -18.62
C SER A 141 -9.97 -4.60 -18.79
N ARG A 142 -11.00 -4.50 -17.93
CA ARG A 142 -11.77 -3.26 -17.74
C ARG A 142 -11.28 -2.43 -16.55
N LEU A 143 -10.33 -2.98 -15.77
CA LEU A 143 -9.81 -2.31 -14.58
C LEU A 143 -8.88 -1.19 -15.00
N CYS A 144 -9.23 0.04 -14.66
CA CYS A 144 -8.52 1.26 -15.09
C CYS A 144 -8.24 2.26 -13.97
N GLY A 145 -8.52 1.88 -12.72
CA GLY A 145 -8.23 2.68 -11.54
C GLY A 145 -8.49 1.88 -10.28
N GLY A 146 -8.71 2.55 -9.18
CA GLY A 146 -9.02 1.88 -7.93
C GLY A 146 -9.22 2.82 -6.75
N VAL A 147 -9.43 2.22 -5.59
CA VAL A 147 -9.65 2.89 -4.31
C VAL A 147 -8.82 2.21 -3.21
N LEU A 148 -8.40 2.98 -2.22
CA LEU A 148 -7.70 2.47 -1.04
C LEU A 148 -8.70 2.08 0.04
N LEU A 149 -8.62 0.84 0.51
CA LEU A 149 -9.54 0.29 1.51
C LEU A 149 -8.77 -0.43 2.63
N ASN A 150 -9.42 -0.65 3.76
CA ASN A 150 -8.95 -1.65 4.71
C ASN A 150 -9.10 -3.05 4.10
N CYS A 151 -8.15 -3.94 4.35
CA CYS A 151 -8.23 -5.29 3.80
C CYS A 151 -9.29 -6.12 4.51
N GLY A 152 -10.41 -6.38 3.84
CA GLY A 152 -11.51 -7.16 4.40
C GLY A 152 -11.25 -8.67 4.49
N ILE A 153 -10.24 -9.19 3.82
CA ILE A 153 -9.88 -10.62 3.79
C ILE A 153 -8.94 -10.99 4.96
N LEU A 154 -8.19 -10.02 5.47
CA LEU A 154 -7.33 -10.19 6.65
C LEU A 154 -8.05 -9.74 7.93
N PRO A 155 -7.65 -10.23 9.11
CA PRO A 155 -8.16 -9.69 10.36
C PRO A 155 -7.97 -8.17 10.45
N SER A 156 -8.91 -7.46 11.06
CA SER A 156 -8.85 -5.99 11.19
C SER A 156 -7.55 -5.47 11.82
N ALA A 157 -6.97 -6.25 12.73
CA ALA A 157 -5.67 -5.96 13.33
C ALA A 157 -4.52 -5.91 12.31
N ALA A 158 -4.66 -6.54 11.13
CA ALA A 158 -3.67 -6.47 10.06
C ALA A 158 -3.61 -5.09 9.40
N SER A 159 -4.67 -4.28 9.52
CA SER A 159 -4.75 -2.97 8.88
C SER A 159 -4.00 -1.85 9.63
N ILE A 160 -3.52 -2.11 10.85
CA ILE A 160 -2.82 -1.11 11.66
C ILE A 160 -1.65 -1.74 12.39
N CYS A 161 -0.46 -1.22 12.18
CA CYS A 161 0.72 -1.51 12.98
C CYS A 161 0.92 -0.38 14.00
N ASN A 162 0.70 -0.66 15.27
CA ASN A 162 0.96 0.28 16.35
C ASN A 162 2.41 0.11 16.82
N VAL A 163 3.25 1.07 16.51
CA VAL A 163 4.69 1.07 16.83
C VAL A 163 4.91 1.53 18.27
N ARG A 164 4.34 2.67 18.61
CA ARG A 164 4.30 3.25 19.97
C ARG A 164 3.18 4.30 20.05
N PRO A 165 2.84 4.82 21.23
CA PRO A 165 1.88 5.93 21.35
C PRO A 165 2.26 7.09 20.41
N GLY A 166 1.33 7.49 19.56
CA GLY A 166 1.52 8.56 18.57
C GLY A 166 2.27 8.16 17.31
N LEU A 167 2.69 6.90 17.16
CA LEU A 167 3.33 6.40 15.93
C LEU A 167 2.69 5.08 15.51
N CYS A 168 1.90 5.13 14.47
CA CYS A 168 1.31 3.93 13.86
C CYS A 168 1.38 4.01 12.33
N VAL A 169 1.23 2.86 11.69
CA VAL A 169 1.21 2.71 10.23
C VAL A 169 -0.07 2.03 9.80
N ARG A 170 -0.76 2.59 8.82
CA ARG A 170 -1.94 2.01 8.20
C ARG A 170 -1.55 1.19 6.99
N TYR A 171 -2.18 0.03 6.84
CA TYR A 171 -2.05 -0.81 5.66
C TYR A 171 -3.33 -0.69 4.83
N TYR A 172 -3.23 -0.10 3.64
CA TYR A 172 -4.38 0.01 2.74
C TYR A 172 -4.26 -0.97 1.58
N GLN A 173 -5.34 -1.69 1.35
CA GLN A 173 -5.50 -2.51 0.17
C GLN A 173 -5.86 -1.62 -1.03
N ILE A 174 -5.14 -1.80 -2.12
CA ILE A 174 -5.51 -1.28 -3.43
C ILE A 174 -6.60 -2.18 -3.99
N MET A 175 -7.83 -1.68 -4.08
CA MET A 175 -8.93 -2.34 -4.76
C MET A 175 -9.06 -1.77 -6.16
N LEU A 176 -8.91 -2.65 -7.16
CA LEU A 176 -8.98 -2.23 -8.57
C LEU A 176 -10.43 -2.12 -9.02
N LEU A 177 -10.73 -1.09 -9.80
CA LEU A 177 -12.07 -0.74 -10.23
C LEU A 177 -12.12 -0.52 -11.75
N THR A 178 -13.30 -0.80 -12.31
CA THR A 178 -13.69 -0.38 -13.66
C THR A 178 -14.08 1.10 -13.68
N GLN A 179 -14.22 1.69 -14.85
CA GLN A 179 -14.67 3.08 -14.97
C GLN A 179 -16.05 3.29 -14.36
N GLN A 180 -16.98 2.35 -14.55
CA GLN A 180 -18.32 2.43 -13.97
C GLN A 180 -18.31 2.46 -12.44
N GLU A 181 -17.47 1.64 -11.82
CA GLU A 181 -17.29 1.62 -10.35
C GLU A 181 -16.61 2.88 -9.84
N LEU A 182 -15.65 3.44 -10.58
CA LEU A 182 -15.04 4.73 -10.26
C LEU A 182 -16.07 5.88 -10.33
N ASP A 183 -16.91 5.90 -11.36
CA ASP A 183 -17.96 6.90 -11.52
C ASP A 183 -19.01 6.76 -10.40
N TYR A 184 -19.38 5.54 -10.05
CA TYR A 184 -20.28 5.25 -8.94
C TYR A 184 -19.70 5.69 -7.60
N GLN A 185 -18.44 5.37 -7.34
CA GLN A 185 -17.74 5.78 -6.11
C GLN A 185 -17.66 7.32 -6.01
N ALA A 186 -17.42 8.00 -7.13
CA ALA A 186 -17.39 9.46 -7.18
C ALA A 186 -18.77 10.09 -6.86
N ALA A 187 -19.84 9.47 -7.32
CA ALA A 187 -21.20 9.97 -7.14
C ALA A 187 -21.80 9.62 -5.78
N CYS A 188 -21.55 8.41 -5.27
CA CYS A 188 -22.22 7.83 -4.11
C CYS A 188 -21.31 7.63 -2.89
N GLY A 189 -19.99 7.75 -3.06
CA GLY A 189 -19.01 7.52 -2.00
C GLY A 189 -18.54 6.07 -1.89
N THR A 190 -17.50 5.89 -1.08
CA THR A 190 -16.85 4.57 -0.92
C THR A 190 -17.71 3.58 -0.14
N ASP A 191 -18.50 4.03 0.85
CA ASP A 191 -19.37 3.15 1.61
C ASP A 191 -20.42 2.50 0.70
N ALA A 192 -21.05 3.29 -0.17
CA ALA A 192 -22.03 2.79 -1.13
C ALA A 192 -21.44 1.84 -2.19
N LEU A 193 -20.15 1.97 -2.50
CA LEU A 193 -19.46 1.04 -3.41
C LEU A 193 -19.28 -0.35 -2.77
N LEU A 194 -19.27 -0.44 -1.44
CA LEU A 194 -19.00 -1.67 -0.68
C LEU A 194 -20.27 -2.41 -0.24
N GLU A 195 -21.46 -1.83 -0.45
CA GLU A 195 -22.77 -2.45 -0.22
C GLU A 195 -23.20 -3.35 -1.38
#